data_b005db1a6bb493c69b6681d49870dc50
#
_entry.id   b005db1a6bb493c69b6681d49870dc50
#
_cell.length_a   1.000
_cell.length_b   1.000
_cell.length_c   1.000
_cell.angle_alpha   90.00
_cell.angle_beta   90.00
_cell.angle_gamma   90.00
#
_symmetry.space_group_name_H-M   'P 1'
#
loop_
_entity.id
_entity.type
_entity.pdbx_description
1 polymer ?
#
loop_
_entity_poly.entity_id
_entity_poly.type
_entity_poly.pdbx_seq_one_letter_code
_entity_poly.pdbx_strand_id
1 'polypeptide(L)'
;MSAFRVAVLERKHVTVGFIGGSITDPRGRERWSEYVINWLVGAYPEVTVDVENVAIGATGSDYAVFRVERDLICRNCDLIFIEYAVNDNAILPSIRNASREGLIRKLLRGTQADLVLTYTYCAPMLPQMLAGELPDSVAELERLAEHYALSSVFMAQYALHEALRGMLRWEEWLPDGLHPENTGSRYYAEPVCALLQQALKTEGDTLRRQIVQPVFSDNWEHAEAFPLQNVRRIGYWRLYRCLDRPLVQQVLSTTSIGSRIQCSFLGNGLVLTVSFGWMAADYRWRVDGGAWTTERYDRPVWMDDHSWLRTKTLLHGLKTGKHTVEFEVLPPLDDGVHKGTTFEICCIGILKDE
;
A
#
# COMPACT_ATOMS: atom_id res chain seq x y z
N MET A 1 16.10 -2.75 16.55
CA MET A 1 15.50 -1.42 16.25
C MET A 1 16.34 -0.32 16.90
N SER A 2 17.39 0.12 16.21
CA SER A 2 18.37 1.09 16.74
C SER A 2 17.94 2.55 16.52
N ALA A 3 17.35 2.87 15.38
CA ALA A 3 16.92 4.25 15.08
C ALA A 3 15.77 4.68 16.01
N PHE A 4 14.75 3.83 16.15
CA PHE A 4 13.64 4.05 17.07
C PHE A 4 14.10 4.19 18.53
N ARG A 5 15.00 3.31 18.99
CA ARG A 5 15.53 3.37 20.35
C ARG A 5 16.28 4.68 20.63
N VAL A 6 17.16 5.10 19.74
CA VAL A 6 17.88 6.38 19.85
C VAL A 6 16.92 7.56 19.84
N ALA A 7 15.91 7.53 18.96
CA ALA A 7 14.88 8.57 18.88
C ALA A 7 14.14 8.73 20.22
N VAL A 8 13.65 7.63 20.80
CA VAL A 8 12.88 7.66 22.05
C VAL A 8 13.76 7.93 23.28
N LEU A 9 14.87 7.20 23.43
CA LEU A 9 15.63 7.24 24.68
C LEU A 9 16.64 8.39 24.77
N GLU A 10 17.20 8.81 23.63
CA GLU A 10 18.28 9.81 23.59
C GLU A 10 17.81 11.17 23.06
N ARG A 11 17.20 11.20 21.85
CA ARG A 11 16.76 12.47 21.24
C ARG A 11 15.49 13.03 21.85
N LYS A 12 14.67 12.21 22.49
CA LYS A 12 13.35 12.56 23.02
C LYS A 12 12.40 13.12 21.96
N HIS A 13 12.61 12.71 20.71
CA HIS A 13 11.78 13.05 19.55
C HIS A 13 11.81 11.87 18.58
N VAL A 14 10.65 11.37 18.21
CA VAL A 14 10.51 10.24 17.29
C VAL A 14 9.45 10.55 16.23
N THR A 15 9.78 10.25 14.97
CA THR A 15 8.83 10.31 13.86
C THR A 15 8.45 8.89 13.45
N VAL A 16 7.17 8.56 13.57
CA VAL A 16 6.63 7.23 13.27
C VAL A 16 5.83 7.27 11.97
N GLY A 17 6.25 6.48 10.99
CA GLY A 17 5.60 6.34 9.70
C GLY A 17 4.68 5.11 9.64
N PHE A 18 3.56 5.23 8.93
CA PHE A 18 2.67 4.12 8.62
C PHE A 18 2.33 4.13 7.14
N ILE A 19 2.47 2.97 6.48
CA ILE A 19 2.04 2.76 5.09
C ILE A 19 1.28 1.44 5.00
N GLY A 20 0.09 1.47 4.40
CA GLY A 20 -0.79 0.31 4.37
C GLY A 20 -2.09 0.58 3.63
N GLY A 21 -3.04 -0.35 3.80
CA GLY A 21 -4.38 -0.30 3.26
C GLY A 21 -5.41 0.34 4.20
N SER A 22 -6.70 -0.04 4.03
CA SER A 22 -7.82 0.53 4.78
C SER A 22 -7.78 0.25 6.29
N ILE A 23 -7.15 -0.83 6.71
CA ILE A 23 -7.02 -1.17 8.14
C ILE A 23 -6.07 -0.20 8.86
N THR A 24 -5.16 0.43 8.13
CA THR A 24 -4.17 1.41 8.64
C THR A 24 -4.53 2.86 8.26
N ASP A 25 -5.41 3.09 7.27
CA ASP A 25 -5.80 4.41 6.75
C ASP A 25 -6.33 5.32 7.87
N PRO A 26 -5.75 6.53 8.06
CA PRO A 26 -6.09 7.43 9.18
C PRO A 26 -7.50 8.02 9.10
N ARG A 27 -8.18 7.90 7.95
CA ARG A 27 -9.56 8.39 7.79
C ARG A 27 -10.58 7.56 8.59
N GLY A 28 -10.21 6.35 8.99
CA GLY A 28 -10.99 5.57 9.93
C GLY A 28 -10.74 6.02 11.37
N ARG A 29 -11.76 5.94 12.23
CA ARG A 29 -11.59 6.22 13.65
C ARG A 29 -10.90 5.04 14.36
N GLU A 30 -10.13 5.36 15.40
CA GLU A 30 -9.59 4.38 16.35
C GLU A 30 -8.84 3.20 15.67
N ARG A 31 -7.95 3.54 14.73
CA ARG A 31 -7.09 2.55 14.07
C ARG A 31 -6.03 2.02 15.02
N TRP A 32 -5.54 0.81 14.76
CA TRP A 32 -4.48 0.19 15.55
C TRP A 32 -3.24 1.10 15.69
N SER A 33 -2.90 1.86 14.65
CA SER A 33 -1.82 2.84 14.66
C SER A 33 -2.00 3.90 15.76
N GLU A 34 -3.22 4.40 15.97
CA GLU A 34 -3.52 5.39 17.03
C GLU A 34 -3.33 4.81 18.42
N TYR A 35 -3.69 3.54 18.64
CA TYR A 35 -3.44 2.86 19.93
C TYR A 35 -1.94 2.68 20.20
N VAL A 36 -1.13 2.39 19.17
CA VAL A 36 0.34 2.32 19.29
C VAL A 36 0.92 3.69 19.65
N ILE A 37 0.48 4.76 18.97
CA ILE A 37 0.93 6.11 19.28
C ILE A 37 0.48 6.56 20.67
N ASN A 38 -0.76 6.29 21.05
CA ASN A 38 -1.27 6.61 22.39
C ASN A 38 -0.47 5.87 23.50
N TRP A 39 -0.13 4.60 23.25
CA TRP A 39 0.75 3.87 24.17
C TRP A 39 2.13 4.53 24.28
N LEU A 40 2.74 4.93 23.15
CA LEU A 40 4.07 5.54 23.16
C LEU A 40 4.07 6.87 23.91
N VAL A 41 3.07 7.74 23.66
CA VAL A 41 2.90 9.01 24.39
C VAL A 41 2.68 8.78 25.88
N GLY A 42 1.87 7.80 26.27
CA GLY A 42 1.59 7.50 27.67
C GLY A 42 2.77 6.87 28.40
N ALA A 43 3.55 6.02 27.73
CA ALA A 43 4.71 5.33 28.34
C ALA A 43 5.96 6.22 28.41
N TYR A 44 6.08 7.22 27.50
CA TYR A 44 7.24 8.11 27.37
C TYR A 44 6.78 9.57 27.24
N PRO A 45 6.18 10.15 28.29
CA PRO A 45 5.54 11.47 28.21
C PRO A 45 6.53 12.63 27.95
N GLU A 46 7.81 12.39 28.11
CA GLU A 46 8.87 13.35 27.78
C GLU A 46 9.31 13.32 26.31
N VAL A 47 8.75 12.41 25.50
CA VAL A 47 9.09 12.24 24.08
C VAL A 47 8.07 12.97 23.21
N THR A 48 8.54 13.81 22.30
CA THR A 48 7.71 14.34 21.22
C THR A 48 7.51 13.28 20.16
N VAL A 49 6.27 12.99 19.79
CA VAL A 49 5.93 11.97 18.79
C VAL A 49 5.27 12.65 17.58
N ASP A 50 5.95 12.60 16.45
CA ASP A 50 5.39 12.98 15.15
C ASP A 50 4.89 11.74 14.40
N VAL A 51 3.77 11.89 13.68
CA VAL A 51 3.12 10.78 12.99
C VAL A 51 2.91 11.10 11.51
N GLU A 52 3.43 10.23 10.65
CA GLU A 52 3.27 10.29 9.20
C GLU A 52 2.48 9.05 8.73
N ASN A 53 1.16 9.11 8.87
CA ASN A 53 0.31 8.01 8.37
C ASN A 53 -0.10 8.28 6.92
N VAL A 54 0.52 7.52 5.99
CA VAL A 54 0.31 7.64 4.55
C VAL A 54 -0.42 6.42 3.96
N ALA A 55 -1.13 5.67 4.79
CA ALA A 55 -1.96 4.56 4.34
C ALA A 55 -3.14 5.07 3.49
N ILE A 56 -3.50 4.29 2.46
CA ILE A 56 -4.64 4.60 1.57
C ILE A 56 -5.48 3.34 1.41
N GLY A 57 -6.75 3.43 1.79
CA GLY A 57 -7.70 2.34 1.66
C GLY A 57 -7.81 1.78 0.24
N ALA A 58 -8.05 0.47 0.13
CA ALA A 58 -8.17 -0.29 -1.11
C ALA A 58 -6.91 -0.30 -2.01
N THR A 59 -5.72 0.04 -1.47
CA THR A 59 -4.47 0.01 -2.23
C THR A 59 -3.47 -0.98 -1.66
N GLY A 60 -2.69 -1.62 -2.53
CA GLY A 60 -1.63 -2.57 -2.19
C GLY A 60 -0.22 -1.98 -2.30
N SER A 61 0.77 -2.86 -2.11
CA SER A 61 2.18 -2.54 -2.30
C SER A 61 2.50 -2.13 -3.75
N ASP A 62 1.70 -2.62 -4.70
CA ASP A 62 1.77 -2.33 -6.13
C ASP A 62 1.49 -0.85 -6.50
N TYR A 63 0.82 -0.11 -5.61
CA TYR A 63 0.70 1.34 -5.70
C TYR A 63 1.68 2.06 -4.76
N ALA A 64 1.91 1.51 -3.57
CA ALA A 64 2.77 2.12 -2.57
C ALA A 64 4.19 2.36 -3.08
N VAL A 65 4.74 1.42 -3.86
CA VAL A 65 6.11 1.48 -4.40
C VAL A 65 6.36 2.71 -5.28
N PHE A 66 5.33 3.27 -5.92
CA PHE A 66 5.42 4.47 -6.76
C PHE A 66 5.33 5.79 -6.01
N ARG A 67 4.90 5.76 -4.73
CA ARG A 67 4.65 6.97 -3.94
C ARG A 67 5.47 7.06 -2.66
N VAL A 68 6.13 5.98 -2.25
CA VAL A 68 6.84 5.91 -0.96
C VAL A 68 7.95 6.94 -0.82
N GLU A 69 8.65 7.28 -1.89
CA GLU A 69 9.70 8.31 -1.89
C GLU A 69 9.15 9.67 -1.49
N ARG A 70 8.03 10.05 -2.08
CA ARG A 70 7.31 11.30 -1.80
C ARG A 70 6.66 11.30 -0.42
N ASP A 71 6.05 10.16 -0.04
CA ASP A 71 5.14 10.11 1.10
C ASP A 71 5.87 9.83 2.42
N LEU A 72 6.90 8.98 2.43
CA LEU A 72 7.61 8.59 3.66
C LEU A 72 9.12 8.86 3.63
N ILE A 73 9.82 8.55 2.53
CA ILE A 73 11.29 8.67 2.52
C ILE A 73 11.72 10.10 2.82
N CYS A 74 11.02 11.09 2.26
CA CYS A 74 11.31 12.50 2.52
C CYS A 74 10.89 12.99 3.93
N ARG A 75 10.27 12.14 4.77
CA ARG A 75 9.78 12.52 6.11
C ARG A 75 10.77 12.24 7.24
N ASN A 76 11.90 11.58 6.95
CA ASN A 76 12.91 11.24 7.95
C ASN A 76 12.36 10.48 9.17
N CYS A 77 11.46 9.51 8.92
CA CYS A 77 10.93 8.67 9.98
C CYS A 77 12.04 7.87 10.69
N ASP A 78 11.84 7.58 11.97
CA ASP A 78 12.71 6.72 12.79
C ASP A 78 12.22 5.28 12.83
N LEU A 79 10.91 5.11 12.67
CA LEU A 79 10.21 3.84 12.66
C LEU A 79 9.14 3.86 11.56
N ILE A 80 9.06 2.82 10.75
CA ILE A 80 8.05 2.71 9.70
C ILE A 80 7.36 1.34 9.78
N PHE A 81 6.04 1.36 9.88
CA PHE A 81 5.20 0.19 9.79
C PHE A 81 4.67 -0.01 8.37
N ILE A 82 4.77 -1.24 7.85
CA ILE A 82 4.32 -1.64 6.51
C ILE A 82 3.23 -2.69 6.65
N GLU A 83 2.00 -2.40 6.19
CA GLU A 83 0.83 -3.27 6.31
C GLU A 83 0.17 -3.50 4.94
N TYR A 84 0.51 -4.60 4.27
CA TYR A 84 -0.05 -4.97 2.97
C TYR A 84 -0.42 -6.46 2.83
N ALA A 85 -0.38 -7.24 3.90
CA ALA A 85 -0.70 -8.67 3.84
C ALA A 85 -2.11 -8.93 3.29
N VAL A 86 -3.08 -8.08 3.66
CA VAL A 86 -4.49 -8.18 3.26
C VAL A 86 -4.71 -7.66 1.84
N ASN A 87 -4.32 -6.43 1.56
CA ASN A 87 -4.57 -5.80 0.26
C ASN A 87 -3.90 -6.55 -0.89
N ASP A 88 -2.71 -7.11 -0.65
CA ASP A 88 -1.97 -7.87 -1.64
C ASP A 88 -2.41 -9.34 -1.75
N ASN A 89 -3.25 -9.83 -0.83
CA ASN A 89 -3.62 -11.26 -0.79
C ASN A 89 -4.25 -11.76 -2.10
N ALA A 90 -5.03 -10.93 -2.76
CA ALA A 90 -5.66 -11.25 -4.04
C ALA A 90 -4.80 -10.91 -5.28
N ILE A 91 -3.64 -10.29 -5.10
CA ILE A 91 -2.71 -9.96 -6.19
C ILE A 91 -1.90 -11.21 -6.55
N LEU A 92 -1.61 -11.39 -7.83
CA LEU A 92 -0.75 -12.51 -8.30
C LEU A 92 0.58 -12.54 -7.54
N PRO A 93 1.03 -13.70 -7.07
CA PRO A 93 2.27 -13.83 -6.27
C PRO A 93 3.50 -13.16 -6.90
N SER A 94 3.69 -13.28 -8.21
CA SER A 94 4.79 -12.62 -8.91
C SER A 94 4.74 -11.09 -8.79
N ILE A 95 3.56 -10.50 -8.90
CA ILE A 95 3.38 -9.04 -8.81
C ILE A 95 3.52 -8.56 -7.36
N ARG A 96 2.81 -9.20 -6.41
CA ARG A 96 2.87 -8.78 -5.00
C ARG A 96 4.27 -8.94 -4.39
N ASN A 97 5.00 -9.99 -4.77
CA ASN A 97 6.35 -10.21 -4.27
C ASN A 97 7.34 -9.19 -4.84
N ALA A 98 7.26 -8.89 -6.13
CA ALA A 98 8.09 -7.87 -6.76
C ALA A 98 7.81 -6.47 -6.20
N SER A 99 6.54 -6.10 -6.00
CA SER A 99 6.16 -4.78 -5.46
C SER A 99 6.51 -4.62 -3.98
N ARG A 100 6.30 -5.66 -3.15
CA ARG A 100 6.65 -5.68 -1.73
C ARG A 100 8.15 -5.54 -1.52
N GLU A 101 8.94 -6.35 -2.23
CA GLU A 101 10.38 -6.24 -2.15
C GLU A 101 10.88 -4.89 -2.65
N GLY A 102 10.35 -4.40 -3.77
CA GLY A 102 10.67 -3.07 -4.28
C GLY A 102 10.39 -1.96 -3.26
N LEU A 103 9.23 -2.00 -2.58
CA LEU A 103 8.87 -1.06 -1.52
C LEU A 103 9.85 -1.13 -0.33
N ILE A 104 10.15 -2.34 0.15
CA ILE A 104 11.10 -2.56 1.26
C ILE A 104 12.48 -2.04 0.89
N ARG A 105 12.99 -2.36 -0.30
CA ARG A 105 14.31 -1.93 -0.75
C ARG A 105 14.42 -0.41 -0.92
N LYS A 106 13.39 0.24 -1.46
CA LYS A 106 13.33 1.71 -1.53
C LYS A 106 13.42 2.34 -0.13
N LEU A 107 12.68 1.83 0.83
CA LEU A 107 12.74 2.29 2.22
C LEU A 107 14.12 2.04 2.85
N LEU A 108 14.70 0.86 2.66
CA LEU A 108 16.03 0.52 3.17
C LEU A 108 17.14 1.40 2.59
N ARG A 109 17.04 1.80 1.32
CA ARG A 109 18.01 2.70 0.68
C ARG A 109 17.78 4.17 1.02
N GLY A 110 16.51 4.57 1.10
CA GLY A 110 16.14 5.98 1.23
C GLY A 110 16.05 6.48 2.67
N THR A 111 16.04 5.59 3.69
CA THR A 111 15.89 5.98 5.10
C THR A 111 16.86 5.23 6.02
N GLN A 112 16.99 5.74 7.26
CA GLN A 112 17.62 5.02 8.37
C GLN A 112 16.58 4.44 9.34
N ALA A 113 15.29 4.57 9.01
CA ALA A 113 14.19 4.12 9.86
C ALA A 113 14.24 2.61 10.14
N ASP A 114 13.89 2.20 11.34
CA ASP A 114 13.58 0.80 11.58
C ASP A 114 12.28 0.43 10.86
N LEU A 115 12.28 -0.69 10.13
CA LEU A 115 11.10 -1.18 9.41
C LEU A 115 10.47 -2.34 10.17
N VAL A 116 9.14 -2.31 10.29
CA VAL A 116 8.34 -3.37 10.90
C VAL A 116 7.24 -3.78 9.95
N LEU A 117 7.21 -5.07 9.57
CA LEU A 117 6.11 -5.64 8.81
C LEU A 117 4.98 -6.02 9.75
N THR A 118 3.75 -5.60 9.45
CA THR A 118 2.57 -5.90 10.27
C THR A 118 1.52 -6.63 9.44
N TYR A 119 0.93 -7.69 10.03
CA TYR A 119 0.02 -8.57 9.30
C TYR A 119 -1.35 -8.55 9.94
N THR A 120 -2.33 -8.12 9.15
CA THR A 120 -3.74 -8.05 9.48
C THR A 120 -4.51 -9.21 8.86
N TYR A 121 -5.79 -9.32 9.15
CA TYR A 121 -6.65 -10.44 8.76
C TYR A 121 -7.52 -10.13 7.56
N CYS A 122 -7.72 -11.14 6.71
CA CYS A 122 -8.88 -11.26 5.82
C CYS A 122 -9.40 -12.70 5.78
N ALA A 123 -10.68 -12.87 5.47
CA ALA A 123 -11.36 -14.17 5.55
C ALA A 123 -10.64 -15.34 4.83
N PRO A 124 -10.02 -15.17 3.65
CA PRO A 124 -9.26 -16.25 3.00
C PRO A 124 -8.07 -16.81 3.80
N MET A 125 -7.54 -16.05 4.79
CA MET A 125 -6.41 -16.48 5.63
C MET A 125 -6.83 -17.43 6.77
N LEU A 126 -8.11 -17.43 7.15
CA LEU A 126 -8.59 -18.11 8.36
C LEU A 126 -8.29 -19.61 8.40
N PRO A 127 -8.47 -20.40 7.33
CA PRO A 127 -8.21 -21.85 7.39
C PRO A 127 -6.76 -22.18 7.77
N GLN A 128 -5.78 -21.49 7.19
CA GLN A 128 -4.36 -21.68 7.50
C GLN A 128 -4.05 -21.21 8.92
N MET A 129 -4.57 -20.05 9.35
CA MET A 129 -4.38 -19.55 10.71
C MET A 129 -4.93 -20.51 11.79
N LEU A 130 -6.11 -21.12 11.56
CA LEU A 130 -6.68 -22.12 12.46
C LEU A 130 -5.88 -23.43 12.48
N ALA A 131 -5.22 -23.79 11.37
CA ALA A 131 -4.31 -24.92 11.29
C ALA A 131 -2.94 -24.66 11.95
N GLY A 132 -2.69 -23.43 12.41
CA GLY A 132 -1.38 -23.01 12.94
C GLY A 132 -0.35 -22.76 11.87
N GLU A 133 -0.77 -22.57 10.62
CA GLU A 133 0.07 -22.30 9.46
C GLU A 133 0.07 -20.81 9.13
N LEU A 134 1.14 -20.35 8.49
CA LEU A 134 1.17 -18.98 7.95
C LEU A 134 0.38 -18.91 6.65
N PRO A 135 -0.57 -17.97 6.50
CA PRO A 135 -1.19 -17.68 5.22
C PRO A 135 -0.13 -17.33 4.16
N ASP A 136 -0.33 -17.75 2.91
CA ASP A 136 0.66 -17.59 1.83
C ASP A 136 1.17 -16.15 1.70
N SER A 137 0.24 -15.19 1.76
CA SER A 137 0.59 -13.75 1.69
C SER A 137 1.46 -13.31 2.87
N VAL A 138 1.30 -13.90 4.05
CA VAL A 138 2.12 -13.64 5.25
C VAL A 138 3.45 -14.36 5.15
N ALA A 139 3.46 -15.64 4.75
CA ALA A 139 4.68 -16.43 4.61
C ALA A 139 5.69 -15.79 3.62
N GLU A 140 5.18 -15.22 2.53
CA GLU A 140 6.01 -14.48 1.57
C GLU A 140 6.62 -13.21 2.18
N LEU A 141 5.86 -12.46 3.01
CA LEU A 141 6.38 -11.30 3.74
C LEU A 141 7.38 -11.70 4.83
N GLU A 142 7.15 -12.81 5.54
CA GLU A 142 8.11 -13.34 6.52
C GLU A 142 9.43 -13.73 5.86
N ARG A 143 9.39 -14.32 4.66
CA ARG A 143 10.61 -14.59 3.87
C ARG A 143 11.40 -13.31 3.60
N LEU A 144 10.74 -12.20 3.29
CA LEU A 144 11.40 -10.90 3.11
C LEU A 144 11.88 -10.33 4.46
N ALA A 145 11.09 -10.48 5.53
CA ALA A 145 11.49 -10.06 6.87
C ALA A 145 12.79 -10.76 7.31
N GLU A 146 12.86 -12.08 7.16
CA GLU A 146 14.06 -12.87 7.45
C GLU A 146 15.25 -12.42 6.60
N HIS A 147 15.05 -12.31 5.28
CA HIS A 147 16.12 -11.97 4.35
C HIS A 147 16.75 -10.59 4.62
N TYR A 148 15.92 -9.59 4.95
CA TYR A 148 16.38 -8.23 5.25
C TYR A 148 16.58 -7.94 6.74
N ALA A 149 16.48 -8.96 7.60
CA ALA A 149 16.56 -8.85 9.05
C ALA A 149 15.62 -7.77 9.61
N LEU A 150 14.37 -7.76 9.15
CA LEU A 150 13.32 -6.86 9.60
C LEU A 150 12.53 -7.49 10.74
N SER A 151 11.98 -6.65 11.61
CA SER A 151 11.00 -7.09 12.59
C SER A 151 9.63 -7.29 11.95
N SER A 152 8.85 -8.23 12.47
CA SER A 152 7.47 -8.45 12.04
C SER A 152 6.54 -8.70 13.22
N VAL A 153 5.24 -8.44 13.02
CA VAL A 153 4.19 -8.69 14.01
C VAL A 153 2.94 -9.25 13.32
N PHE A 154 2.55 -10.46 13.66
CA PHE A 154 1.30 -11.04 13.17
C PHE A 154 0.14 -10.64 14.09
N MET A 155 -0.34 -9.41 13.96
CA MET A 155 -1.42 -8.81 14.75
C MET A 155 -2.69 -9.65 14.71
N ALA A 156 -3.05 -10.15 13.51
CA ALA A 156 -4.25 -10.96 13.33
C ALA A 156 -4.18 -12.32 14.05
N GLN A 157 -3.01 -12.95 14.12
CA GLN A 157 -2.84 -14.22 14.85
C GLN A 157 -3.02 -14.01 16.36
N TYR A 158 -2.51 -12.89 16.88
CA TYR A 158 -2.73 -12.53 18.28
C TYR A 158 -4.23 -12.33 18.57
N ALA A 159 -4.93 -11.54 17.75
CA ALA A 159 -6.36 -11.30 17.91
C ALA A 159 -7.19 -12.59 17.78
N LEU A 160 -6.84 -13.49 16.83
CA LEU A 160 -7.48 -14.80 16.68
C LEU A 160 -7.31 -15.66 17.93
N HIS A 161 -6.10 -15.71 18.52
CA HIS A 161 -5.87 -16.44 19.78
C HIS A 161 -6.76 -15.90 20.89
N GLU A 162 -6.88 -14.59 21.04
CA GLU A 162 -7.74 -14.00 22.06
C GLU A 162 -9.23 -14.27 21.78
N ALA A 163 -9.64 -14.32 20.52
CA ALA A 163 -11.00 -14.72 20.16
C ALA A 163 -11.28 -16.20 20.48
N LEU A 164 -10.35 -17.10 20.21
CA LEU A 164 -10.47 -18.53 20.52
C LEU A 164 -10.48 -18.80 22.05
N ARG A 165 -9.85 -17.93 22.83
CA ARG A 165 -9.87 -17.99 24.31
C ARG A 165 -11.14 -17.34 24.91
N GLY A 166 -12.01 -16.75 24.10
CA GLY A 166 -13.20 -16.04 24.57
C GLY A 166 -12.94 -14.65 25.19
N MET A 167 -11.74 -14.09 25.02
CA MET A 167 -11.37 -12.77 25.51
C MET A 167 -11.76 -11.66 24.54
N LEU A 168 -11.99 -11.99 23.28
CA LEU A 168 -12.41 -11.09 22.20
C LEU A 168 -13.56 -11.75 21.45
N ARG A 169 -14.69 -11.06 21.30
CA ARG A 169 -15.77 -11.55 20.43
C ARG A 169 -15.46 -11.22 18.99
N TRP A 170 -15.85 -12.12 18.08
CA TRP A 170 -15.60 -11.95 16.65
C TRP A 170 -16.20 -10.64 16.09
N GLU A 171 -17.43 -10.32 16.52
CA GLU A 171 -18.15 -9.12 16.12
C GLU A 171 -17.53 -7.83 16.66
N GLU A 172 -16.79 -7.91 17.79
CA GLU A 172 -16.02 -6.79 18.35
C GLU A 172 -14.65 -6.64 17.68
N TRP A 173 -14.11 -7.75 17.17
CA TRP A 173 -12.86 -7.72 16.43
C TRP A 173 -13.08 -7.16 15.02
N LEU A 174 -13.99 -7.77 14.25
CA LEU A 174 -14.23 -7.50 12.83
C LEU A 174 -15.73 -7.37 12.55
N PRO A 175 -16.36 -6.24 12.87
CA PRO A 175 -17.81 -6.06 12.74
C PRO A 175 -18.32 -6.20 11.32
N ASP A 176 -17.51 -5.88 10.31
CA ASP A 176 -17.80 -6.08 8.88
C ASP A 176 -17.10 -7.31 8.28
N GLY A 177 -16.41 -8.09 9.11
CA GLY A 177 -15.63 -9.26 8.71
C GLY A 177 -14.21 -8.95 8.19
N LEU A 178 -13.80 -7.69 8.14
CA LEU A 178 -12.50 -7.26 7.62
C LEU A 178 -11.83 -6.15 8.43
N HIS A 179 -12.57 -5.08 8.74
CA HIS A 179 -12.01 -3.89 9.37
C HIS A 179 -12.23 -3.93 10.89
N PRO A 180 -11.15 -3.90 11.68
CA PRO A 180 -11.26 -3.77 13.12
C PRO A 180 -11.73 -2.36 13.48
N GLU A 181 -12.57 -2.28 14.51
CA GLU A 181 -12.94 -1.05 15.16
C GLU A 181 -12.48 -1.11 16.62
N ASN A 182 -12.38 0.03 17.30
CA ASN A 182 -12.09 0.19 18.72
C ASN A 182 -11.39 -1.03 19.39
N THR A 183 -12.19 -1.99 19.89
CA THR A 183 -11.69 -3.17 20.58
C THR A 183 -10.75 -3.99 19.68
N GLY A 184 -11.13 -4.30 18.45
CA GLY A 184 -10.31 -5.05 17.52
C GLY A 184 -9.01 -4.33 17.18
N SER A 185 -9.04 -3.02 16.97
CA SER A 185 -7.85 -2.19 16.75
C SER A 185 -6.91 -2.19 17.96
N ARG A 186 -7.44 -2.17 19.17
CA ARG A 186 -6.63 -2.30 20.40
C ARG A 186 -5.92 -3.64 20.44
N TYR A 187 -6.61 -4.75 20.16
CA TYR A 187 -5.99 -6.07 20.12
C TYR A 187 -4.91 -6.18 19.03
N TYR A 188 -5.05 -5.47 17.91
CA TYR A 188 -3.97 -5.38 16.92
C TYR A 188 -2.77 -4.58 17.44
N ALA A 189 -2.99 -3.53 18.20
CA ALA A 189 -1.91 -2.71 18.75
C ALA A 189 -1.11 -3.39 19.86
N GLU A 190 -1.74 -4.25 20.69
CA GLU A 190 -1.10 -4.87 21.84
C GLU A 190 0.21 -5.60 21.50
N PRO A 191 0.27 -6.53 20.53
CA PRO A 191 1.52 -7.20 20.17
C PRO A 191 2.57 -6.24 19.55
N VAL A 192 2.13 -5.18 18.89
CA VAL A 192 3.03 -4.13 18.38
C VAL A 192 3.67 -3.37 19.54
N CYS A 193 2.88 -2.94 20.52
CA CYS A 193 3.38 -2.26 21.72
C CYS A 193 4.36 -3.16 22.51
N ALA A 194 4.08 -4.45 22.61
CA ALA A 194 4.97 -5.41 23.25
C ALA A 194 6.33 -5.52 22.52
N LEU A 195 6.32 -5.60 21.18
CA LEU A 195 7.53 -5.58 20.35
C LEU A 195 8.34 -4.30 20.60
N LEU A 196 7.69 -3.13 20.54
CA LEU A 196 8.35 -1.84 20.75
C LEU A 196 8.93 -1.72 22.16
N GLN A 197 8.18 -2.15 23.18
CA GLN A 197 8.65 -2.16 24.56
C GLN A 197 9.91 -3.04 24.73
N GLN A 198 9.93 -4.21 24.10
CA GLN A 198 11.10 -5.08 24.10
C GLN A 198 12.29 -4.43 23.41
N ALA A 199 12.07 -3.81 22.24
CA ALA A 199 13.10 -3.13 21.48
C ALA A 199 13.77 -1.99 22.28
N LEU A 200 12.99 -1.25 23.09
CA LEU A 200 13.51 -0.17 23.95
C LEU A 200 14.33 -0.69 25.13
N LYS A 201 14.06 -1.91 25.59
CA LYS A 201 14.81 -2.55 26.70
C LYS A 201 16.09 -3.25 26.25
N THR A 202 16.15 -3.65 24.97
CA THR A 202 17.29 -4.41 24.46
C THR A 202 18.37 -3.46 23.98
N GLU A 203 19.57 -3.57 24.54
CA GLU A 203 20.75 -2.90 24.00
C GLU A 203 21.10 -3.56 22.66
N GLY A 204 20.79 -2.87 21.57
CA GLY A 204 21.04 -3.34 20.24
C GLY A 204 22.35 -2.80 19.69
N ASP A 205 23.10 -3.63 19.01
CA ASP A 205 24.25 -3.21 18.23
C ASP A 205 23.77 -2.32 17.06
N THR A 206 24.41 -1.17 16.88
CA THR A 206 24.17 -0.25 15.77
C THR A 206 24.79 -0.80 14.47
N LEU A 207 24.51 -2.06 14.18
CA LEU A 207 24.98 -2.67 12.93
C LEU A 207 24.36 -1.89 11.75
N ARG A 208 25.23 -1.27 10.98
CA ARG A 208 24.85 -0.58 9.75
C ARG A 208 24.16 -1.57 8.84
N ARG A 209 22.89 -1.32 8.51
CA ARG A 209 22.14 -2.18 7.58
C ARG A 209 22.91 -2.32 6.27
N GLN A 210 23.26 -3.54 5.93
CA GLN A 210 23.76 -3.87 4.60
C GLN A 210 22.55 -4.17 3.71
N ILE A 211 22.47 -3.50 2.57
CA ILE A 211 21.46 -3.83 1.56
C ILE A 211 21.97 -5.07 0.82
N VAL A 212 21.38 -6.21 1.14
CA VAL A 212 21.69 -7.50 0.53
C VAL A 212 21.11 -7.59 -0.88
N GLN A 213 21.56 -8.62 -1.65
CA GLN A 213 20.98 -8.89 -2.97
C GLN A 213 19.48 -9.16 -2.86
N PRO A 214 18.68 -8.81 -3.87
CA PRO A 214 17.24 -9.03 -3.81
C PRO A 214 16.90 -10.53 -3.82
N VAL A 215 15.76 -10.88 -3.23
CA VAL A 215 15.15 -12.21 -3.30
C VAL A 215 14.56 -12.46 -4.68
N PHE A 216 13.94 -11.43 -5.26
CA PHE A 216 13.30 -11.47 -6.57
C PHE A 216 14.06 -10.56 -7.54
N SER A 217 14.57 -11.14 -8.63
CA SER A 217 15.35 -10.39 -9.64
C SER A 217 14.54 -9.34 -10.38
N ASP A 218 13.22 -9.50 -10.42
CA ASP A 218 12.25 -8.62 -11.09
C ASP A 218 11.53 -7.68 -10.10
N ASN A 219 12.14 -7.46 -8.91
CA ASN A 219 11.57 -6.56 -7.91
C ASN A 219 11.45 -5.11 -8.44
N TRP A 220 10.51 -4.35 -7.87
CA TRP A 220 10.18 -3.00 -8.34
C TRP A 220 10.96 -1.88 -7.64
N GLU A 221 12.19 -2.13 -7.21
CA GLU A 221 13.02 -1.12 -6.55
C GLU A 221 13.25 0.13 -7.42
N HIS A 222 13.37 -0.04 -8.73
CA HIS A 222 13.59 1.05 -9.69
C HIS A 222 12.30 1.58 -10.34
N ALA A 223 11.13 1.12 -9.87
CA ALA A 223 9.84 1.60 -10.35
C ALA A 223 9.63 3.09 -10.04
N GLU A 224 9.07 3.84 -10.97
CA GLU A 224 8.82 5.27 -10.81
C GLU A 224 7.43 5.69 -11.32
N ALA A 225 6.88 6.75 -10.74
CA ALA A 225 5.65 7.36 -11.24
C ALA A 225 5.94 8.29 -12.42
N PHE A 226 5.26 8.07 -13.54
CA PHE A 226 5.33 8.97 -14.69
C PHE A 226 4.60 10.28 -14.37
N PRO A 227 5.21 11.46 -14.59
CA PRO A 227 4.59 12.74 -14.28
C PRO A 227 3.36 13.00 -15.15
N LEU A 228 2.17 13.09 -14.54
CA LEU A 228 0.90 13.24 -15.27
C LEU A 228 0.81 14.53 -16.10
N GLN A 229 1.57 15.57 -15.76
CA GLN A 229 1.68 16.80 -16.56
C GLN A 229 2.36 16.57 -17.92
N ASN A 230 3.21 15.56 -18.05
CA ASN A 230 3.98 15.26 -19.25
C ASN A 230 3.22 14.34 -20.23
N VAL A 231 2.03 13.91 -19.89
CA VAL A 231 1.17 13.09 -20.73
C VAL A 231 0.65 13.93 -21.90
N ARG A 232 0.80 13.44 -23.14
CA ARG A 232 0.16 14.03 -24.32
C ARG A 232 -1.34 13.76 -24.27
N ARG A 233 -2.15 14.83 -24.32
CA ARG A 233 -3.61 14.78 -24.20
C ARG A 233 -4.25 15.03 -25.57
N ILE A 234 -5.27 14.25 -25.90
CA ILE A 234 -6.10 14.35 -27.09
C ILE A 234 -7.56 14.37 -26.61
N GLY A 235 -8.30 15.43 -26.95
CA GLY A 235 -9.60 15.69 -26.37
C GLY A 235 -9.51 16.52 -25.07
N TYR A 236 -10.58 16.52 -24.29
CA TYR A 236 -10.68 17.35 -23.10
C TYR A 236 -10.17 16.62 -21.86
N TRP A 237 -9.15 17.18 -21.19
CA TRP A 237 -8.56 16.64 -19.95
C TRP A 237 -8.28 17.76 -18.96
N ARG A 238 -8.53 17.47 -17.70
CA ARG A 238 -8.19 18.33 -16.55
C ARG A 238 -7.14 17.65 -15.69
N LEU A 239 -6.13 18.40 -15.27
CA LEU A 239 -5.22 18.00 -14.21
C LEU A 239 -5.55 18.84 -12.99
N TYR A 240 -5.83 18.19 -11.85
CA TYR A 240 -6.20 18.90 -10.63
C TYR A 240 -5.69 18.14 -9.39
N ARG A 241 -5.73 18.81 -8.24
CA ARG A 241 -5.43 18.17 -6.96
C ARG A 241 -6.66 17.41 -6.48
N CYS A 242 -6.47 16.14 -6.08
CA CYS A 242 -7.53 15.37 -5.47
C CYS A 242 -7.81 15.89 -4.05
N LEU A 243 -9.01 16.43 -3.83
CA LEU A 243 -9.41 16.99 -2.53
C LEU A 243 -9.84 15.91 -1.56
N ASP A 244 -10.52 14.87 -2.06
CA ASP A 244 -11.08 13.79 -1.24
C ASP A 244 -10.00 12.80 -0.76
N ARG A 245 -8.84 12.81 -1.42
CA ARG A 245 -7.70 11.95 -1.11
C ARG A 245 -6.40 12.75 -1.19
N PRO A 246 -6.03 13.47 -0.12
CA PRO A 246 -4.88 14.38 -0.13
C PRO A 246 -3.55 13.72 -0.49
N LEU A 247 -3.41 12.40 -0.21
CA LEU A 247 -2.22 11.61 -0.57
C LEU A 247 -2.15 11.28 -2.07
N VAL A 248 -3.27 11.35 -2.79
CA VAL A 248 -3.33 11.35 -4.26
C VAL A 248 -3.19 12.80 -4.73
N GLN A 249 -1.96 13.26 -4.90
CA GLN A 249 -1.69 14.69 -5.11
C GLN A 249 -2.31 15.24 -6.38
N GLN A 250 -2.24 14.49 -7.47
CA GLN A 250 -2.72 14.92 -8.78
C GLN A 250 -3.58 13.82 -9.43
N VAL A 251 -4.62 14.25 -10.11
CA VAL A 251 -5.49 13.39 -10.90
C VAL A 251 -5.64 13.99 -12.30
N LEU A 252 -5.42 13.17 -13.31
CA LEU A 252 -5.71 13.50 -14.70
C LEU A 252 -7.09 12.93 -15.04
N SER A 253 -8.06 13.80 -15.27
CA SER A 253 -9.48 13.43 -15.39
C SER A 253 -10.11 13.91 -16.67
N THR A 254 -11.05 13.12 -17.18
CA THR A 254 -11.97 13.48 -18.25
C THR A 254 -13.33 12.80 -18.08
N THR A 255 -14.37 13.41 -18.62
CA THR A 255 -15.70 12.81 -18.80
C THR A 255 -16.05 12.65 -20.29
N SER A 256 -15.11 12.99 -21.17
CA SER A 256 -15.32 13.02 -22.62
C SER A 256 -14.97 11.66 -23.24
N ILE A 257 -15.97 10.94 -23.70
CA ILE A 257 -15.82 9.68 -24.44
C ILE A 257 -14.95 9.89 -25.67
N GLY A 258 -14.07 8.91 -25.96
CA GLY A 258 -13.12 8.97 -27.07
C GLY A 258 -11.89 9.86 -26.80
N SER A 259 -11.84 10.57 -25.67
CA SER A 259 -10.63 11.26 -25.25
C SER A 259 -9.50 10.29 -25.03
N ARG A 260 -8.27 10.70 -25.42
CA ARG A 260 -7.08 9.83 -25.34
C ARG A 260 -5.95 10.51 -24.60
N ILE A 261 -5.09 9.69 -24.07
CA ILE A 261 -3.75 10.11 -23.64
C ILE A 261 -2.70 9.20 -24.26
N GLN A 262 -1.51 9.76 -24.39
CA GLN A 262 -0.34 9.03 -24.84
C GLN A 262 0.86 9.42 -23.98
N CYS A 263 1.62 8.44 -23.50
CA CYS A 263 2.90 8.68 -22.87
C CYS A 263 3.96 7.72 -23.41
N SER A 264 5.17 8.25 -23.59
CA SER A 264 6.35 7.44 -23.94
C SER A 264 7.22 7.30 -22.71
N PHE A 265 7.65 6.09 -22.44
CA PHE A 265 8.47 5.77 -21.27
C PHE A 265 9.65 4.88 -21.62
N LEU A 266 10.65 4.85 -20.78
CA LEU A 266 11.76 3.91 -20.82
C LEU A 266 11.57 2.91 -19.67
N GLY A 267 11.45 1.63 -19.99
CA GLY A 267 11.21 0.60 -18.96
C GLY A 267 10.81 -0.73 -19.57
N ASN A 268 10.34 -1.64 -18.72
CA ASN A 268 9.95 -3.02 -19.06
C ASN A 268 8.53 -3.39 -18.60
N GLY A 269 7.79 -2.43 -18.02
CA GLY A 269 6.43 -2.67 -17.59
C GLY A 269 5.65 -1.39 -17.25
N LEU A 270 4.36 -1.55 -17.06
CA LEU A 270 3.40 -0.46 -16.89
C LEU A 270 2.34 -0.84 -15.85
N VAL A 271 2.15 0.02 -14.89
CA VAL A 271 1.11 -0.08 -13.85
C VAL A 271 0.22 1.15 -13.93
N LEU A 272 -1.08 0.95 -13.80
CA LEU A 272 -2.05 2.04 -13.83
C LEU A 272 -2.87 2.03 -12.54
N THR A 273 -2.93 3.17 -11.85
CA THR A 273 -3.86 3.40 -10.74
C THR A 273 -4.92 4.40 -11.17
N VAL A 274 -6.18 3.99 -11.09
CA VAL A 274 -7.34 4.81 -11.44
C VAL A 274 -8.29 4.93 -10.26
N SER A 275 -9.03 6.03 -10.23
CA SER A 275 -10.23 6.14 -9.41
C SER A 275 -11.34 5.37 -10.10
N PHE A 276 -12.01 4.48 -9.40
CA PHE A 276 -13.10 3.71 -9.96
C PHE A 276 -14.30 3.69 -9.01
N GLY A 277 -15.47 3.56 -9.59
CA GLY A 277 -16.75 3.60 -8.90
C GLY A 277 -17.88 3.52 -9.94
N TRP A 278 -19.11 3.69 -9.50
CA TRP A 278 -20.28 3.63 -10.39
C TRP A 278 -20.24 4.63 -11.54
N MET A 279 -19.59 5.79 -11.30
CA MET A 279 -19.45 6.84 -12.30
C MET A 279 -18.17 6.71 -13.15
N ALA A 280 -17.32 5.71 -12.88
CA ALA A 280 -16.09 5.52 -13.61
C ALA A 280 -16.36 4.93 -15.02
N ALA A 281 -15.69 5.49 -16.01
CA ALA A 281 -15.69 4.97 -17.38
C ALA A 281 -14.83 3.72 -17.48
N ASP A 282 -15.21 2.84 -18.40
CA ASP A 282 -14.31 1.84 -18.95
C ASP A 282 -13.30 2.50 -19.89
N TYR A 283 -12.19 1.82 -20.12
CA TYR A 283 -11.15 2.32 -21.03
C TYR A 283 -10.52 1.18 -21.82
N ARG A 284 -9.85 1.55 -22.89
CA ARG A 284 -8.95 0.64 -23.60
C ARG A 284 -7.55 1.22 -23.68
N TRP A 285 -6.60 0.35 -23.81
CA TRP A 285 -5.19 0.73 -23.90
C TRP A 285 -4.45 -0.13 -24.92
N ARG A 286 -3.35 0.38 -25.43
CA ARG A 286 -2.42 -0.36 -26.28
C ARG A 286 -1.00 0.15 -26.08
N VAL A 287 -0.03 -0.69 -26.41
CA VAL A 287 1.39 -0.35 -26.39
C VAL A 287 1.96 -0.47 -27.81
N ASP A 288 2.85 0.46 -28.18
CA ASP A 288 3.62 0.51 -29.42
C ASP A 288 2.77 0.35 -30.71
N GLY A 289 1.57 0.90 -30.68
CA GLY A 289 0.63 0.82 -31.80
C GLY A 289 0.00 -0.56 -32.03
N GLY A 290 0.17 -1.49 -31.08
CA GLY A 290 -0.41 -2.83 -31.14
C GLY A 290 -1.93 -2.86 -31.02
N ALA A 291 -2.50 -4.05 -30.80
CA ALA A 291 -3.94 -4.23 -30.64
C ALA A 291 -4.44 -3.57 -29.34
N TRP A 292 -5.67 -3.09 -29.38
CA TRP A 292 -6.34 -2.52 -28.21
C TRP A 292 -6.77 -3.63 -27.24
N THR A 293 -6.44 -3.44 -25.96
CA THR A 293 -6.97 -4.22 -24.85
C THR A 293 -8.01 -3.39 -24.12
N THR A 294 -9.20 -3.95 -23.88
CA THR A 294 -10.28 -3.25 -23.18
C THR A 294 -10.28 -3.67 -21.71
N GLU A 295 -10.36 -2.67 -20.85
CA GLU A 295 -10.52 -2.86 -19.39
C GLU A 295 -11.92 -2.47 -18.99
N ARG A 296 -12.61 -3.45 -18.39
CA ARG A 296 -13.92 -3.31 -17.78
C ARG A 296 -13.84 -3.81 -16.36
N TYR A 297 -14.44 -3.10 -15.44
CA TYR A 297 -14.39 -3.44 -14.03
C TYR A 297 -15.81 -3.81 -13.54
N ASP A 298 -15.88 -4.89 -12.75
CA ASP A 298 -17.08 -5.17 -11.98
C ASP A 298 -17.34 -4.03 -11.00
N ARG A 299 -18.60 -3.65 -10.84
CA ARG A 299 -19.05 -2.62 -9.91
C ARG A 299 -19.94 -3.24 -8.85
N PRO A 300 -19.35 -3.86 -7.83
CA PRO A 300 -20.12 -4.52 -6.78
C PRO A 300 -21.00 -3.52 -6.02
N VAL A 301 -22.12 -4.01 -5.52
CA VAL A 301 -23.14 -3.20 -4.84
C VAL A 301 -22.59 -2.44 -3.63
N TRP A 302 -21.58 -2.99 -2.95
CA TRP A 302 -20.96 -2.34 -1.79
C TRP A 302 -20.18 -1.06 -2.10
N MET A 303 -19.95 -0.78 -3.39
CA MET A 303 -19.17 0.41 -3.77
C MET A 303 -19.92 1.71 -3.54
N ASP A 304 -21.25 1.68 -3.44
CA ASP A 304 -22.10 2.84 -3.30
C ASP A 304 -21.71 4.02 -4.21
N ASP A 305 -21.92 5.26 -3.78
CA ASP A 305 -21.55 6.47 -4.52
C ASP A 305 -20.07 6.89 -4.32
N HIS A 306 -19.29 6.11 -3.55
CA HIS A 306 -17.90 6.44 -3.29
C HIS A 306 -16.99 5.89 -4.40
N SER A 307 -15.98 6.65 -4.75
CA SER A 307 -14.93 6.17 -5.64
C SER A 307 -13.77 5.59 -4.84
N TRP A 308 -13.20 4.50 -5.35
CA TRP A 308 -12.07 3.77 -4.78
C TRP A 308 -10.87 3.83 -5.72
N LEU A 309 -9.67 3.62 -5.20
CA LEU A 309 -8.50 3.45 -6.05
C LEU A 309 -8.38 1.99 -6.45
N ARG A 310 -8.05 1.77 -7.72
CA ARG A 310 -7.72 0.46 -8.25
C ARG A 310 -6.41 0.53 -9.02
N THR A 311 -5.48 -0.31 -8.60
CA THR A 311 -4.19 -0.47 -9.27
C THR A 311 -4.22 -1.74 -10.11
N LYS A 312 -3.66 -1.68 -11.30
CA LYS A 312 -3.53 -2.83 -12.19
C LYS A 312 -2.19 -2.78 -12.90
N THR A 313 -1.45 -3.87 -12.83
CA THR A 313 -0.29 -4.12 -13.68
C THR A 313 -0.80 -4.45 -15.08
N LEU A 314 -0.58 -3.55 -16.03
CA LEU A 314 -1.01 -3.70 -17.41
C LEU A 314 0.01 -4.50 -18.21
N LEU A 315 1.30 -4.24 -17.97
CA LEU A 315 2.43 -4.86 -18.65
C LEU A 315 3.51 -5.19 -17.63
N HIS A 316 4.12 -6.35 -17.76
CA HIS A 316 5.26 -6.78 -16.96
C HIS A 316 6.17 -7.67 -17.82
N GLY A 317 7.48 -7.46 -17.72
CA GLY A 317 8.46 -8.28 -18.43
C GLY A 317 8.57 -8.00 -19.93
N LEU A 318 8.25 -6.78 -20.37
CA LEU A 318 8.61 -6.32 -21.71
C LEU A 318 10.13 -6.28 -21.85
N LYS A 319 10.61 -6.32 -23.09
CA LYS A 319 12.02 -6.00 -23.35
C LYS A 319 12.28 -4.57 -22.90
N THR A 320 13.28 -4.37 -22.05
CA THR A 320 13.68 -3.03 -21.60
C THR A 320 13.97 -2.13 -22.79
N GLY A 321 13.28 -1.01 -22.86
CA GLY A 321 13.38 -0.11 -24.01
C GLY A 321 12.40 1.06 -23.94
N LYS A 322 12.40 1.84 -25.02
CA LYS A 322 11.44 2.93 -25.18
C LYS A 322 10.12 2.37 -25.72
N HIS A 323 9.06 2.59 -24.96
CA HIS A 323 7.70 2.18 -25.29
C HIS A 323 6.77 3.39 -25.31
N THR A 324 5.64 3.24 -26.00
CA THR A 324 4.57 4.24 -26.03
C THR A 324 3.26 3.55 -25.69
N VAL A 325 2.58 4.02 -24.65
CA VAL A 325 1.23 3.56 -24.29
C VAL A 325 0.19 4.62 -24.66
N GLU A 326 -0.94 4.15 -25.14
CA GLU A 326 -2.13 4.96 -25.40
C GLU A 326 -3.30 4.44 -24.57
N PHE A 327 -4.08 5.36 -24.01
CA PHE A 327 -5.35 5.05 -23.34
C PHE A 327 -6.47 5.81 -24.02
N GLU A 328 -7.65 5.20 -24.14
CA GLU A 328 -8.85 5.81 -24.70
C GLU A 328 -10.05 5.50 -23.83
N VAL A 329 -10.85 6.53 -23.54
CA VAL A 329 -12.08 6.42 -22.74
C VAL A 329 -13.20 5.84 -23.57
N LEU A 330 -13.83 4.78 -23.07
CA LEU A 330 -14.93 4.08 -23.73
C LEU A 330 -16.30 4.61 -23.28
N PRO A 331 -17.35 4.47 -24.11
CA PRO A 331 -18.72 4.71 -23.67
C PRO A 331 -19.14 3.71 -22.60
N PRO A 332 -20.05 4.09 -21.69
CA PRO A 332 -20.63 3.16 -20.74
C PRO A 332 -21.36 2.03 -21.48
N LEU A 333 -21.47 0.86 -20.85
CA LEU A 333 -22.32 -0.21 -21.31
C LEU A 333 -23.80 0.12 -21.01
N ASP A 334 -24.68 -0.32 -21.89
CA ASP A 334 -26.14 -0.24 -21.67
C ASP A 334 -26.61 -1.47 -20.87
N ASP A 335 -26.08 -1.61 -19.64
CA ASP A 335 -26.36 -2.74 -18.73
C ASP A 335 -27.01 -2.29 -17.40
N GLY A 336 -27.31 -1.00 -17.28
CA GLY A 336 -27.87 -0.40 -16.06
C GLY A 336 -26.89 -0.28 -14.88
N VAL A 337 -25.68 -0.80 -15.00
CA VAL A 337 -24.64 -0.80 -13.95
C VAL A 337 -23.56 0.25 -14.25
N HIS A 338 -23.12 0.34 -15.52
CA HIS A 338 -22.09 1.26 -15.98
C HIS A 338 -22.70 2.65 -16.27
N LYS A 339 -22.85 3.49 -15.24
CA LYS A 339 -23.62 4.75 -15.35
C LYS A 339 -22.80 5.96 -15.75
N GLY A 340 -21.49 5.91 -15.60
CA GLY A 340 -20.65 7.10 -15.69
C GLY A 340 -19.67 7.09 -16.85
N THR A 341 -19.10 8.27 -17.10
CA THR A 341 -18.09 8.51 -18.12
C THR A 341 -16.81 9.12 -17.53
N THR A 342 -16.67 9.16 -16.22
CA THR A 342 -15.53 9.77 -15.54
C THR A 342 -14.34 8.82 -15.59
N PHE A 343 -13.26 9.24 -16.22
CA PHE A 343 -11.99 8.51 -16.21
C PHE A 343 -10.92 9.33 -15.51
N GLU A 344 -10.42 8.82 -14.40
CA GLU A 344 -9.48 9.51 -13.52
C GLU A 344 -8.23 8.65 -13.31
N ILE A 345 -7.11 9.15 -13.80
CA ILE A 345 -5.80 8.53 -13.63
C ILE A 345 -5.09 9.18 -12.45
N CYS A 346 -4.77 8.38 -11.44
CA CYS A 346 -4.09 8.80 -10.22
C CYS A 346 -2.57 8.53 -10.27
N CYS A 347 -2.17 7.47 -11.00
CA CYS A 347 -0.76 7.13 -11.21
C CYS A 347 -0.59 6.34 -12.52
N ILE A 348 0.46 6.66 -13.24
CA ILE A 348 1.02 5.82 -14.29
C ILE A 348 2.39 5.39 -13.76
N GLY A 349 2.51 4.13 -13.38
CA GLY A 349 3.74 3.55 -12.85
C GLY A 349 4.55 2.90 -13.96
N ILE A 350 5.84 3.18 -14.00
CA ILE A 350 6.79 2.59 -14.94
C ILE A 350 7.69 1.63 -14.18
N LEU A 351 7.77 0.38 -14.65
CA LEU A 351 8.71 -0.61 -14.16
C LEU A 351 10.00 -0.50 -14.95
N LYS A 352 11.11 -0.57 -14.25
CA LYS A 352 12.45 -0.45 -14.82
C LYS A 352 13.36 -1.54 -14.27
N ASP A 353 14.25 -2.02 -15.09
CA ASP A 353 15.47 -2.68 -14.63
C ASP A 353 16.47 -1.61 -14.13
N GLU A 354 17.61 -2.03 -13.60
CA GLU A 354 18.69 -1.11 -13.19
C GLU A 354 19.11 -0.13 -14.31
#